data_f3da35779221482dee683ea7d4884766
#
_entry.id   f3da35779221482dee683ea7d4884766
#
_cell.length_a   1.000
_cell.length_b   1.000
_cell.length_c   1.000
_cell.angle_alpha   90.00
_cell.angle_beta   90.00
_cell.angle_gamma   90.00
#
_symmetry.space_group_name_H-M   'P 1'
#
loop_
_entity.id
_entity.type
_entity.pdbx_description
1 polymer ?
#
loop_
_entity_poly.entity_id
_entity_poly.type
_entity_poly.pdbx_seq_one_letter_code
_entity_poly.pdbx_strand_id
1 'polypeptide(L)'
;LSDKTWHPKYGRRKPYFFIGAIMCSIALFLFPFSSALWMAAGLLWILDAGNNTAMEPYRAFVADKLDASQQPTGFQAQSFFTGFGQTLANFSLFLFPMIIIGHTGKIPNWVFASFMLGAVCSIGSVWWSMRTTPEIPPTDEEIKEMRSKPLNILSPFIDVFSAIKDMPRIMWQLALVYLFQWYALFC
;
A
#
# COMPACT_ATOMS: atom_id res chain seq x y z
N LEU A 1 3.56 -4.27 -12.83
CA LEU A 1 2.24 -4.53 -13.43
C LEU A 1 1.49 -3.24 -13.74
N SER A 2 1.40 -2.30 -12.79
CA SER A 2 0.69 -1.02 -12.99
C SER A 2 1.21 -0.22 -14.18
N ASP A 3 2.47 -0.33 -14.51
CA ASP A 3 3.11 0.39 -15.63
C ASP A 3 2.80 -0.23 -17.01
N LYS A 4 2.31 -1.46 -17.03
CA LYS A 4 1.99 -2.21 -18.26
C LYS A 4 0.48 -2.26 -18.57
N THR A 5 -0.37 -1.64 -17.71
CA THR A 5 -1.83 -1.68 -17.85
C THR A 5 -2.41 -0.28 -17.93
N TRP A 6 -3.30 -0.07 -18.88
CA TRP A 6 -4.05 1.17 -19.05
C TRP A 6 -5.52 0.88 -19.32
N HIS A 7 -6.39 1.57 -18.59
CA HIS A 7 -7.83 1.52 -18.83
C HIS A 7 -8.37 2.93 -19.13
N PRO A 8 -9.10 3.15 -20.25
CA PRO A 8 -9.53 4.50 -20.68
C PRO A 8 -10.36 5.26 -19.65
N LYS A 9 -11.14 4.54 -18.82
CA LYS A 9 -12.05 5.12 -17.82
C LYS A 9 -11.44 5.23 -16.43
N TYR A 10 -10.57 4.29 -16.03
CA TYR A 10 -10.06 4.18 -14.67
C TYR A 10 -8.60 4.58 -14.53
N GLY A 11 -7.93 4.84 -15.65
CA GLY A 11 -6.52 5.19 -15.65
C GLY A 11 -5.58 3.99 -15.53
N ARG A 12 -4.31 4.25 -15.21
CA ARG A 12 -3.22 3.29 -15.14
C ARG A 12 -2.99 2.77 -13.71
N ARG A 13 -3.00 3.68 -12.71
CA ARG A 13 -2.60 3.37 -11.33
C ARG A 13 -3.78 3.25 -10.37
N LYS A 14 -4.86 3.98 -10.62
CA LYS A 14 -6.06 4.01 -9.74
C LYS A 14 -6.68 2.63 -9.46
N PRO A 15 -6.81 1.70 -10.44
CA PRO A 15 -7.37 0.38 -10.17
C PRO A 15 -6.60 -0.38 -9.09
N TYR A 16 -5.27 -0.25 -9.07
CA TYR A 16 -4.41 -0.92 -8.08
C TYR A 16 -4.59 -0.36 -6.67
N PHE A 17 -4.74 0.97 -6.53
CA PHE A 17 -5.07 1.58 -5.23
C PHE A 17 -6.38 1.04 -4.69
N PHE A 18 -7.38 0.98 -5.58
CA PHE A 18 -8.72 0.57 -5.18
C PHE A 18 -8.77 -0.91 -4.80
N ILE A 19 -8.15 -1.77 -5.58
CA ILE A 19 -8.04 -3.21 -5.27
C ILE A 19 -7.30 -3.40 -3.94
N GLY A 20 -6.16 -2.74 -3.76
CA GLY A 20 -5.39 -2.81 -2.52
C GLY A 20 -6.20 -2.30 -1.31
N ALA A 21 -6.90 -1.17 -1.44
CA ALA A 21 -7.75 -0.64 -0.38
C ALA A 21 -8.93 -1.57 -0.04
N ILE A 22 -9.56 -2.20 -1.03
CA ILE A 22 -10.61 -3.19 -0.81
C ILE A 22 -10.05 -4.40 -0.05
N MET A 23 -8.91 -4.95 -0.48
CA MET A 23 -8.27 -6.08 0.20
C MET A 23 -7.95 -5.74 1.65
N CYS A 24 -7.34 -4.57 1.90
CA CYS A 24 -7.04 -4.10 3.24
C CYS A 24 -8.31 -3.93 4.09
N SER A 25 -9.34 -3.28 3.54
CA SER A 25 -10.59 -3.02 4.27
C SER A 25 -11.32 -4.30 4.61
N ILE A 26 -11.37 -5.28 3.70
CA ILE A 26 -11.98 -6.60 3.97
C ILE A 26 -11.18 -7.34 5.04
N ALA A 27 -9.84 -7.34 4.95
CA ALA A 27 -8.99 -7.99 5.94
C ALA A 27 -9.17 -7.37 7.33
N LEU A 28 -9.17 -6.03 7.44
CA LEU A 28 -9.40 -5.31 8.69
C LEU A 28 -10.81 -5.58 9.25
N PHE A 29 -11.83 -5.61 8.38
CA PHE A 29 -13.21 -5.90 8.80
C PHE A 29 -13.36 -7.31 9.37
N LEU A 30 -12.71 -8.30 8.75
CA LEU A 30 -12.79 -9.70 9.17
C LEU A 30 -11.88 -10.04 10.34
N PHE A 31 -10.84 -9.24 10.60
CA PHE A 31 -9.83 -9.53 11.60
C PHE A 31 -10.40 -9.76 13.02
N PRO A 32 -11.33 -8.95 13.53
CA PRO A 32 -11.93 -9.16 14.85
C PRO A 32 -12.75 -10.47 14.96
N PHE A 33 -13.20 -11.03 13.85
CA PHE A 33 -13.97 -12.28 13.81
C PHE A 33 -13.09 -13.52 13.70
N SER A 34 -11.75 -13.34 13.61
CA SER A 34 -10.84 -14.47 13.54
C SER A 34 -10.87 -15.27 14.86
N SER A 35 -11.26 -16.54 14.78
CA SER A 35 -11.37 -17.43 15.94
C SER A 35 -10.14 -18.31 16.11
N ALA A 36 -9.29 -18.44 15.09
CA ALA A 36 -8.12 -19.28 15.05
C ALA A 36 -6.87 -18.52 14.61
N LEU A 37 -5.71 -18.91 15.11
CA LEU A 37 -4.43 -18.27 14.78
C LEU A 37 -4.13 -18.30 13.28
N TRP A 38 -4.41 -19.40 12.60
CA TRP A 38 -4.19 -19.49 11.15
C TRP A 38 -5.10 -18.57 10.33
N MET A 39 -6.32 -18.28 10.81
CA MET A 39 -7.22 -17.29 10.19
C MET A 39 -6.64 -15.88 10.34
N ALA A 40 -6.18 -15.52 11.54
CA ALA A 40 -5.54 -14.23 11.79
C ALA A 40 -4.27 -14.07 10.94
N ALA A 41 -3.42 -15.09 10.84
CA ALA A 41 -2.25 -15.09 9.99
C ALA A 41 -2.60 -14.91 8.50
N GLY A 42 -3.63 -15.63 8.01
CA GLY A 42 -4.12 -15.49 6.64
C GLY A 42 -4.64 -14.08 6.33
N LEU A 43 -5.42 -13.48 7.23
CA LEU A 43 -5.90 -12.13 7.11
C LEU A 43 -4.77 -11.09 7.14
N LEU A 44 -3.74 -11.32 7.96
CA LEU A 44 -2.55 -10.48 7.99
C LEU A 44 -1.80 -10.50 6.66
N TRP A 45 -1.66 -11.67 6.03
CA TRP A 45 -1.05 -11.77 4.71
C TRP A 45 -1.86 -11.07 3.63
N ILE A 46 -3.19 -11.16 3.68
CA ILE A 46 -4.08 -10.44 2.77
C ILE A 46 -3.93 -8.92 2.97
N LEU A 47 -3.86 -8.47 4.22
CA LEU A 47 -3.65 -7.08 4.57
C LEU A 47 -2.31 -6.56 4.03
N ASP A 48 -1.24 -7.31 4.23
CA ASP A 48 0.10 -6.96 3.75
C ASP A 48 0.14 -6.93 2.21
N ALA A 49 -0.39 -7.94 1.54
CA ALA A 49 -0.49 -7.98 0.08
C ALA A 49 -1.31 -6.81 -0.48
N GLY A 50 -2.44 -6.47 0.16
CA GLY A 50 -3.27 -5.33 -0.21
C GLY A 50 -2.54 -4.00 -0.04
N ASN A 51 -1.86 -3.82 1.08
CA ASN A 51 -1.08 -2.62 1.37
C ASN A 51 0.06 -2.42 0.35
N ASN A 52 0.83 -3.47 0.06
CA ASN A 52 1.90 -3.42 -0.93
C ASN A 52 1.36 -3.18 -2.34
N THR A 53 0.21 -3.76 -2.69
CA THR A 53 -0.46 -3.53 -3.98
C THR A 53 -0.87 -2.07 -4.16
N ALA A 54 -1.25 -1.37 -3.09
CA ALA A 54 -1.63 0.04 -3.12
C ALA A 54 -0.41 0.98 -3.06
N MET A 55 0.59 0.65 -2.23
CA MET A 55 1.67 1.57 -1.86
C MET A 55 2.62 1.86 -3.01
N GLU A 56 3.02 0.85 -3.79
CA GLU A 56 3.95 1.05 -4.90
C GLU A 56 3.37 1.90 -6.04
N PRO A 57 2.15 1.65 -6.55
CA PRO A 57 1.52 2.54 -7.50
C PRO A 57 1.27 3.95 -6.95
N TYR A 58 1.02 4.09 -5.64
CA TYR A 58 0.85 5.39 -5.00
C TYR A 58 2.14 6.22 -5.03
N ARG A 59 3.28 5.64 -4.71
CA ARG A 59 4.60 6.31 -4.81
C ARG A 59 4.89 6.76 -6.23
N ALA A 60 4.66 5.87 -7.18
CA ALA A 60 4.84 6.17 -8.58
C ALA A 60 3.85 7.26 -9.08
N PHE A 61 2.62 7.29 -8.55
CA PHE A 61 1.64 8.33 -8.86
C PHE A 61 2.08 9.71 -8.38
N VAL A 62 2.71 9.81 -7.21
CA VAL A 62 3.31 11.07 -6.72
C VAL A 62 4.40 11.54 -7.67
N ALA A 63 5.27 10.63 -8.13
CA ALA A 63 6.32 10.96 -9.09
C ALA A 63 5.78 11.42 -10.46
N ASP A 64 4.69 10.80 -10.95
CA ASP A 64 4.06 11.15 -12.22
C ASP A 64 3.34 12.51 -12.18
N LYS A 65 2.92 12.96 -11.01
CA LYS A 65 2.14 14.20 -10.83
C LYS A 65 2.99 15.43 -10.56
N LEU A 66 4.17 15.25 -10.02
CA LEU A 66 5.04 16.36 -9.59
C LEU A 66 6.20 16.53 -10.55
N ASP A 67 6.52 17.79 -10.86
CA ASP A 67 7.75 18.12 -11.58
C ASP A 67 8.97 17.66 -10.78
N ALA A 68 10.07 17.37 -11.47
CA ALA A 68 11.31 16.88 -10.86
C ALA A 68 11.80 17.74 -9.69
N SER A 69 11.57 19.05 -9.75
CA SER A 69 11.92 20.02 -8.69
C SER A 69 11.02 19.87 -7.43
N GLN A 70 9.80 19.39 -7.60
CA GLN A 70 8.80 19.25 -6.52
C GLN A 70 8.75 17.84 -5.92
N GLN A 71 9.29 16.85 -6.60
CA GLN A 71 9.28 15.45 -6.14
C GLN A 71 9.88 15.26 -4.74
N PRO A 72 11.02 15.85 -4.37
CA PRO A 72 11.58 15.72 -3.03
C PRO A 72 10.59 16.19 -1.95
N THR A 73 9.94 17.33 -2.17
CA THR A 73 8.93 17.89 -1.26
C THR A 73 7.70 16.98 -1.17
N GLY A 74 7.26 16.40 -2.29
CA GLY A 74 6.15 15.46 -2.34
C GLY A 74 6.43 14.20 -1.52
N PHE A 75 7.61 13.62 -1.66
CA PHE A 75 8.02 12.44 -0.87
C PHE A 75 8.23 12.75 0.62
N GLN A 76 8.74 13.95 0.94
CA GLN A 76 8.83 14.41 2.33
C GLN A 76 7.44 14.55 2.97
N ALA A 77 6.49 15.17 2.27
CA ALA A 77 5.12 15.28 2.73
C ALA A 77 4.49 13.90 2.93
N GLN A 78 4.68 12.97 1.99
CA GLN A 78 4.21 11.59 2.12
C GLN A 78 4.78 10.91 3.38
N SER A 79 6.09 11.04 3.60
CA SER A 79 6.76 10.46 4.77
C SER A 79 6.26 11.07 6.08
N PHE A 80 6.05 12.39 6.10
CA PHE A 80 5.48 13.09 7.24
C PHE A 80 4.09 12.57 7.59
N PHE A 81 3.17 12.50 6.63
CA PHE A 81 1.81 12.00 6.86
C PHE A 81 1.78 10.51 7.23
N THR A 82 2.69 9.71 6.69
CA THR A 82 2.85 8.31 7.10
C THR A 82 3.25 8.20 8.57
N GLY A 83 4.28 8.92 9.00
CA GLY A 83 4.73 8.95 10.40
C GLY A 83 3.67 9.53 11.34
N PHE A 84 2.98 10.58 10.92
CA PHE A 84 1.88 11.16 11.67
C PHE A 84 0.73 10.19 11.85
N GLY A 85 0.34 9.48 10.78
CA GLY A 85 -0.68 8.44 10.83
C GLY A 85 -0.31 7.27 11.76
N GLN A 86 0.94 6.82 11.71
CA GLN A 86 1.45 5.80 12.64
C GLN A 86 1.40 6.26 14.10
N THR A 87 1.78 7.52 14.35
CA THR A 87 1.71 8.10 15.70
C THR A 87 0.28 8.17 16.20
N LEU A 88 -0.67 8.62 15.36
CA LEU A 88 -2.08 8.64 15.70
C LEU A 88 -2.64 7.24 15.97
N ALA A 89 -2.25 6.25 15.15
CA ALA A 89 -2.68 4.87 15.33
C ALA A 89 -2.18 4.30 16.67
N ASN A 90 -0.91 4.51 16.99
CA ASN A 90 -0.37 4.10 18.30
C ASN A 90 -1.04 4.83 19.47
N PHE A 91 -1.31 6.12 19.32
CA PHE A 91 -2.00 6.91 20.34
C PHE A 91 -3.45 6.44 20.54
N SER A 92 -4.12 6.02 19.45
CA SER A 92 -5.48 5.48 19.55
C SER A 92 -5.56 4.19 20.36
N LEU A 93 -4.52 3.34 20.33
CA LEU A 93 -4.43 2.13 21.17
C LEU A 93 -4.39 2.46 22.66
N PHE A 94 -3.87 3.63 23.02
CA PHE A 94 -3.87 4.11 24.40
C PHE A 94 -5.21 4.79 24.77
N LEU A 95 -5.77 5.56 23.85
CA LEU A 95 -6.97 6.37 24.12
C LEU A 95 -8.27 5.54 24.07
N PHE A 96 -8.41 4.61 23.14
CA PHE A 96 -9.64 3.86 22.95
C PHE A 96 -10.06 2.99 24.15
N PRO A 97 -9.15 2.30 24.86
CA PRO A 97 -9.51 1.58 26.08
C PRO A 97 -10.09 2.47 27.19
N MET A 98 -9.76 3.76 27.19
CA MET A 98 -10.29 4.72 28.17
C MET A 98 -11.70 5.17 27.85
N ILE A 99 -12.05 5.24 26.55
CA ILE A 99 -13.32 5.78 26.07
C ILE A 99 -14.32 4.65 25.81
N ILE A 100 -13.86 3.55 25.25
CA ILE A 100 -14.71 2.44 24.79
C ILE A 100 -14.55 1.27 25.76
N ILE A 101 -15.46 1.20 26.73
CA ILE A 101 -15.50 0.17 27.76
C ILE A 101 -16.40 -0.98 27.33
N GLY A 102 -16.06 -2.20 27.69
CA GLY A 102 -16.86 -3.41 27.45
C GLY A 102 -16.21 -4.41 26.52
N HIS A 103 -16.87 -5.55 26.35
CA HIS A 103 -16.38 -6.68 25.56
C HIS A 103 -17.51 -7.23 24.70
N THR A 104 -17.23 -7.51 23.43
CA THR A 104 -18.09 -8.26 22.54
C THR A 104 -17.48 -9.66 22.36
N GLY A 105 -18.01 -10.63 23.12
CA GLY A 105 -17.42 -11.97 23.17
C GLY A 105 -16.09 -12.00 23.91
N LYS A 106 -15.04 -12.49 23.24
CA LYS A 106 -13.67 -12.58 23.81
C LYS A 106 -12.81 -11.36 23.55
N ILE A 107 -13.28 -10.43 22.70
CA ILE A 107 -12.50 -9.29 22.22
C ILE A 107 -13.03 -7.99 22.84
N PRO A 108 -12.15 -7.11 23.37
CA PRO A 108 -12.54 -5.80 23.85
C PRO A 108 -13.17 -4.94 22.73
N ASN A 109 -14.21 -4.19 23.06
CA ASN A 109 -14.92 -3.34 22.10
C ASN A 109 -14.03 -2.29 21.43
N TRP A 110 -13.03 -1.78 22.14
CA TRP A 110 -12.08 -0.82 21.58
C TRP A 110 -11.22 -1.40 20.47
N VAL A 111 -10.88 -2.70 20.54
CA VAL A 111 -10.16 -3.39 19.45
C VAL A 111 -11.04 -3.48 18.22
N PHE A 112 -12.30 -3.90 18.41
CA PHE A 112 -13.27 -3.96 17.32
C PHE A 112 -13.43 -2.59 16.64
N ALA A 113 -13.61 -1.54 17.44
CA ALA A 113 -13.74 -0.17 16.94
C ALA A 113 -12.49 0.29 16.17
N SER A 114 -11.29 -0.05 16.63
CA SER A 114 -10.04 0.30 15.96
C SER A 114 -9.94 -0.33 14.56
N PHE A 115 -10.27 -1.62 14.44
CA PHE A 115 -10.28 -2.30 13.15
C PHE A 115 -11.34 -1.75 12.19
N MET A 116 -12.56 -1.47 12.69
CA MET A 116 -13.63 -0.86 11.89
C MET A 116 -13.25 0.53 11.40
N LEU A 117 -12.69 1.36 12.29
CA LEU A 117 -12.21 2.68 11.93
C LEU A 117 -11.12 2.60 10.86
N GLY A 118 -10.15 1.69 11.02
CA GLY A 118 -9.09 1.44 10.05
C GLY A 118 -9.65 1.03 8.67
N ALA A 119 -10.63 0.14 8.63
CA ALA A 119 -11.27 -0.30 7.40
C ALA A 119 -11.98 0.86 6.67
N VAL A 120 -12.76 1.67 7.41
CA VAL A 120 -13.48 2.82 6.85
C VAL A 120 -12.50 3.90 6.37
N CYS A 121 -11.47 4.21 7.15
CA CYS A 121 -10.45 5.18 6.77
C CYS A 121 -9.67 4.74 5.53
N SER A 122 -9.32 3.46 5.43
CA SER A 122 -8.59 2.90 4.29
C SER A 122 -9.36 3.07 2.98
N ILE A 123 -10.59 2.57 2.93
CA ILE A 123 -11.39 2.66 1.69
C ILE A 123 -11.86 4.09 1.42
N GLY A 124 -12.20 4.84 2.46
CA GLY A 124 -12.69 6.22 2.34
C GLY A 124 -11.62 7.17 1.80
N SER A 125 -10.39 7.07 2.29
CA SER A 125 -9.27 7.90 1.83
C SER A 125 -8.90 7.61 0.36
N VAL A 126 -8.87 6.34 -0.02
CA VAL A 126 -8.59 5.97 -1.41
C VAL A 126 -9.72 6.39 -2.34
N TRP A 127 -10.98 6.19 -1.95
CA TRP A 127 -12.13 6.63 -2.72
C TRP A 127 -12.15 8.15 -2.93
N TRP A 128 -11.85 8.93 -1.88
CA TRP A 128 -11.71 10.37 -1.96
C TRP A 128 -10.58 10.77 -2.91
N SER A 129 -9.41 10.16 -2.77
CA SER A 129 -8.25 10.42 -3.62
C SER A 129 -8.54 10.11 -5.10
N MET A 130 -9.25 9.02 -5.38
CA MET A 130 -9.65 8.66 -6.75
C MET A 130 -10.60 9.69 -7.39
N ARG A 131 -11.48 10.32 -6.60
CA ARG A 131 -12.42 11.33 -7.09
C ARG A 131 -11.78 12.70 -7.28
N THR A 132 -10.91 13.09 -6.37
CA THR A 132 -10.33 14.45 -6.35
C THR A 132 -9.10 14.59 -7.22
N THR A 133 -8.37 13.52 -7.49
CA THR A 133 -7.11 13.58 -8.24
C THR A 133 -7.29 12.91 -9.61
N PRO A 134 -7.44 13.69 -10.70
CA PRO A 134 -7.48 13.11 -12.04
C PRO A 134 -6.13 12.54 -12.44
N GLU A 135 -6.11 11.42 -13.15
CA GLU A 135 -4.88 10.82 -13.68
C GLU A 135 -4.54 11.47 -15.04
N ILE A 136 -3.25 11.67 -15.28
CA ILE A 136 -2.78 12.19 -16.57
C ILE A 136 -2.83 11.04 -17.58
N PRO A 137 -3.56 11.17 -18.69
CA PRO A 137 -3.59 10.11 -19.70
C PRO A 137 -2.19 9.96 -20.32
N PRO A 138 -1.71 8.73 -20.53
CA PRO A 138 -0.46 8.49 -21.23
C PRO A 138 -0.57 8.97 -22.69
N THR A 139 0.57 9.28 -23.28
CA THR A 139 0.66 9.67 -24.68
C THR A 139 0.32 8.50 -25.61
N ASP A 140 -0.12 8.79 -26.83
CA ASP A 140 -0.46 7.75 -27.83
C ASP A 140 0.72 6.82 -28.12
N GLU A 141 1.94 7.32 -28.00
CA GLU A 141 3.18 6.55 -28.17
C GLU A 141 3.37 5.54 -27.04
N GLU A 142 3.17 5.98 -25.78
CA GLU A 142 3.22 5.11 -24.59
C GLU A 142 2.14 4.03 -24.63
N ILE A 143 0.93 4.35 -25.11
CA ILE A 143 -0.16 3.38 -25.27
C ILE A 143 0.22 2.31 -26.30
N LYS A 144 0.83 2.69 -27.42
CA LYS A 144 1.32 1.75 -28.42
C LYS A 144 2.42 0.85 -27.88
N GLU A 145 3.35 1.42 -27.11
CA GLU A 145 4.43 0.66 -26.48
C GLU A 145 3.91 -0.33 -25.44
N MET A 146 2.93 0.07 -24.62
CA MET A 146 2.28 -0.82 -23.65
C MET A 146 1.53 -1.98 -24.32
N ARG A 147 0.89 -1.73 -25.47
CA ARG A 147 0.18 -2.77 -26.23
C ARG A 147 1.13 -3.72 -26.98
N SER A 148 2.32 -3.27 -27.35
CA SER A 148 3.30 -4.11 -28.05
C SER A 148 4.01 -5.10 -27.13
N LYS A 149 4.03 -4.86 -25.82
CA LYS A 149 4.64 -5.76 -24.83
C LYS A 149 3.58 -6.73 -24.29
N PRO A 150 3.66 -8.03 -24.59
CA PRO A 150 2.67 -8.99 -24.08
C PRO A 150 2.69 -9.01 -22.56
N LEU A 151 1.51 -9.00 -21.94
CA LEU A 151 1.31 -9.19 -20.51
C LEU A 151 1.67 -10.62 -20.13
N ASN A 152 2.94 -10.88 -19.94
CA ASN A 152 3.40 -12.16 -19.41
C ASN A 152 3.43 -12.06 -17.89
N ILE A 153 2.64 -12.86 -17.19
CA ILE A 153 2.57 -12.89 -15.72
C ILE A 153 3.94 -13.24 -15.10
N LEU A 154 4.79 -13.95 -15.85
CA LEU A 154 6.14 -14.30 -15.45
C LEU A 154 7.17 -13.19 -15.73
N SER A 155 6.87 -12.21 -16.60
CA SER A 155 7.83 -11.17 -16.95
C SER A 155 8.32 -10.35 -15.74
N PRO A 156 7.50 -9.98 -14.73
CA PRO A 156 8.01 -9.26 -13.56
C PRO A 156 9.05 -10.07 -12.77
N PHE A 157 8.89 -11.39 -12.69
CA PHE A 157 9.87 -12.25 -11.99
C PHE A 157 11.18 -12.32 -12.77
N ILE A 158 11.11 -12.46 -14.09
CA ILE A 158 12.29 -12.47 -14.96
C ILE A 158 13.00 -11.11 -14.91
N ASP A 159 12.24 -10.01 -14.96
CA ASP A 159 12.76 -8.64 -14.88
C ASP A 159 13.47 -8.39 -13.53
N VAL A 160 12.92 -8.91 -12.41
CA VAL A 160 13.56 -8.83 -11.09
C VAL A 160 14.86 -9.63 -11.03
N PHE A 161 14.87 -10.87 -11.53
CA PHE A 161 16.09 -11.68 -11.54
C PHE A 161 17.19 -11.08 -12.44
N SER A 162 16.80 -10.52 -13.59
CA SER A 162 17.72 -9.81 -14.46
C SER A 162 18.29 -8.56 -13.77
N ALA A 163 17.43 -7.75 -13.15
CA ALA A 163 17.82 -6.56 -12.42
C ALA A 163 18.79 -6.87 -11.24
N ILE A 164 18.56 -7.97 -10.53
CA ILE A 164 19.46 -8.42 -9.45
C ILE A 164 20.83 -8.78 -10.02
N LYS A 165 20.88 -9.43 -11.18
CA LYS A 165 22.14 -9.84 -11.84
C LYS A 165 22.94 -8.62 -12.32
N ASP A 166 22.24 -7.62 -12.84
CA ASP A 166 22.84 -6.40 -13.42
C ASP A 166 23.03 -5.28 -12.37
N MET A 167 22.77 -5.57 -11.09
CA MET A 167 22.80 -4.61 -9.99
C MET A 167 24.23 -4.09 -9.72
N PRO A 168 24.45 -2.75 -9.72
CA PRO A 168 25.75 -2.16 -9.38
C PRO A 168 26.19 -2.52 -7.95
N ARG A 169 27.50 -2.59 -7.72
CA ARG A 169 28.06 -2.92 -6.38
C ARG A 169 27.56 -2.05 -5.25
N ILE A 170 27.33 -0.77 -5.52
CA ILE A 170 26.77 0.20 -4.55
C ILE A 170 25.36 -0.22 -4.10
N MET A 171 24.54 -0.70 -5.03
CA MET A 171 23.19 -1.17 -4.71
C MET A 171 23.21 -2.46 -3.87
N TRP A 172 24.17 -3.35 -4.08
CA TRP A 172 24.38 -4.52 -3.23
C TRP A 172 24.77 -4.15 -1.80
N GLN A 173 25.62 -3.14 -1.63
CA GLN A 173 25.98 -2.63 -0.30
C GLN A 173 24.76 -2.02 0.41
N LEU A 174 23.97 -1.23 -0.31
CA LEU A 174 22.72 -0.69 0.22
C LEU A 174 21.72 -1.78 0.57
N ALA A 175 21.58 -2.81 -0.25
CA ALA A 175 20.68 -3.94 0.02
C ALA A 175 21.08 -4.67 1.32
N LEU A 176 22.37 -4.86 1.59
CA LEU A 176 22.85 -5.43 2.84
C LEU A 176 22.54 -4.53 4.04
N VAL A 177 22.73 -3.21 3.92
CA VAL A 177 22.39 -2.26 4.98
C VAL A 177 20.89 -2.33 5.28
N TYR A 178 20.06 -2.33 4.25
CA TYR A 178 18.59 -2.46 4.41
C TYR A 178 18.20 -3.79 5.05
N LEU A 179 18.83 -4.90 4.66
CA LEU A 179 18.57 -6.21 5.27
C LEU A 179 18.81 -6.18 6.78
N PHE A 180 19.97 -5.66 7.22
CA PHE A 180 20.28 -5.57 8.65
C PHE A 180 19.42 -4.55 9.38
N GLN A 181 19.06 -3.44 8.74
CA GLN A 181 18.17 -2.44 9.30
C GLN A 181 16.77 -3.02 9.56
N TRP A 182 16.21 -3.74 8.58
CA TRP A 182 14.92 -4.41 8.76
C TRP A 182 14.97 -5.53 9.79
N TYR A 183 16.06 -6.31 9.80
CA TYR A 183 16.27 -7.32 10.83
C TYR A 183 16.25 -6.69 12.23
N ALA A 184 17.00 -5.60 12.45
CA ALA A 184 17.05 -4.91 13.72
C ALA A 184 15.71 -4.25 14.12
N LEU A 185 14.88 -3.87 13.14
CA LEU A 185 13.58 -3.26 13.41
C LEU A 185 12.54 -4.28 13.89
N PHE A 186 12.67 -5.55 13.48
CA PHE A 186 11.73 -6.64 13.77
C PHE A 186 12.20 -7.57 14.91
N CYS A 187 13.41 -7.39 15.44
CA CYS A 187 13.92 -8.07 16.64
C CYS A 187 13.73 -7.23 17.91
#